data_c1a4cd7ead116c327871e269ef09f15e
#
_entry.id   c1a4cd7ead116c327871e269ef09f15e
#
_cell.length_a   1.000
_cell.length_b   1.000
_cell.length_c   1.000
_cell.angle_alpha   90.00
_cell.angle_beta   90.00
_cell.angle_gamma   90.00
#
_symmetry.space_group_name_H-M   'P 1'
#
loop_
_entity.id
_entity.type
_entity.pdbx_description
1 polymer ?
#
loop_
_entity_poly.entity_id
_entity_poly.type
_entity_poly.pdbx_seq_one_letter_code
_entity_poly.pdbx_strand_id
1 'polypeptide(L)'
;MICRWGVLALVLVLCYEVTARYVFDRPTIWAHEMSMMLGVFVVCIGWSFVHLKHGHVRVDVFYARMSPRGRAITDIACFLVFFLPLLLVLIYASGKMAWEAYLFDEVLMTSFWYPPALPIRLVVLIGLCTFLLQGFADFTRDVYRVVKGAAID
;
A
#
# COMPACT_ATOMS: atom_id res chain seq x y z
N MET A 1 1.82 4.84 14.10
CA MET A 1 1.21 6.08 14.64
C MET A 1 0.76 7.04 13.52
N ILE A 2 1.51 7.18 12.44
CA ILE A 2 1.23 8.12 11.33
C ILE A 2 -0.11 7.80 10.63
N CYS A 3 -0.42 6.52 10.34
CA CYS A 3 -1.66 6.13 9.65
C CYS A 3 -2.94 6.61 10.36
N ARG A 4 -2.98 6.58 11.70
CA ARG A 4 -4.20 7.03 12.43
C ARG A 4 -4.47 8.53 12.25
N TRP A 5 -3.41 9.34 12.16
CA TRP A 5 -3.55 10.76 11.88
C TRP A 5 -4.00 11.01 10.43
N GLY A 6 -3.50 10.18 9.50
CA GLY A 6 -3.97 10.18 8.11
C GLY A 6 -5.44 9.84 7.98
N VAL A 7 -5.92 8.81 8.70
CA VAL A 7 -7.35 8.46 8.75
C VAL A 7 -8.18 9.57 9.37
N LEU A 8 -7.71 10.18 10.46
CA LEU A 8 -8.41 11.30 11.09
C LEU A 8 -8.54 12.49 10.13
N ALA A 9 -7.45 12.84 9.44
CA ALA A 9 -7.46 13.91 8.43
C ALA A 9 -8.43 13.59 7.29
N LEU A 10 -8.45 12.34 6.80
CA LEU A 10 -9.38 11.89 5.77
C LEU A 10 -10.84 12.05 6.23
N VAL A 11 -11.16 11.62 7.44
CA VAL A 11 -12.52 11.75 8.01
C VAL A 11 -12.91 13.22 8.12
N LEU A 12 -12.00 14.10 8.60
CA LEU A 12 -12.28 15.53 8.71
C LEU A 12 -12.55 16.18 7.35
N VAL A 13 -11.76 15.85 6.32
CA VAL A 13 -11.97 16.36 4.95
C VAL A 13 -13.32 15.90 4.41
N LEU A 14 -13.68 14.62 4.59
CA LEU A 14 -14.96 14.10 4.13
C LEU A 14 -16.16 14.73 4.89
N CYS A 15 -16.06 14.87 6.21
CA CYS A 15 -17.10 15.54 7.01
C CYS A 15 -17.28 16.99 6.60
N TYR A 16 -16.18 17.70 6.34
CA TYR A 16 -16.22 19.07 5.84
C TYR A 16 -16.93 19.15 4.49
N GLU A 17 -16.56 18.30 3.53
CA GLU A 17 -17.16 18.28 2.19
C GLU A 17 -18.66 17.96 2.25
N VAL A 18 -19.05 16.95 3.04
CA VAL A 18 -20.46 16.58 3.20
C VAL A 18 -21.26 17.74 3.79
N THR A 19 -20.71 18.40 4.83
CA THR A 19 -21.36 19.55 5.44
C THR A 19 -21.46 20.74 4.49
N ALA A 20 -20.38 21.07 3.79
CA ALA A 20 -20.36 22.15 2.81
C ALA A 20 -21.38 21.91 1.68
N ARG A 21 -21.48 20.68 1.19
CA ARG A 21 -22.36 20.29 0.10
C ARG A 21 -23.83 20.27 0.48
N TYR A 22 -24.17 19.65 1.63
CA TYR A 22 -25.57 19.40 1.98
C TYR A 22 -26.18 20.43 2.94
N VAL A 23 -25.37 21.12 3.77
CA VAL A 23 -25.87 22.13 4.70
C VAL A 23 -25.78 23.53 4.09
N PHE A 24 -24.67 23.81 3.38
CA PHE A 24 -24.41 25.14 2.85
C PHE A 24 -24.67 25.26 1.34
N ASP A 25 -25.01 24.15 0.66
CA ASP A 25 -25.20 24.06 -0.80
C ASP A 25 -24.01 24.64 -1.59
N ARG A 26 -22.79 24.47 -1.05
CA ARG A 26 -21.53 24.95 -1.62
C ARG A 26 -20.51 23.82 -1.71
N PRO A 27 -20.60 22.93 -2.73
CA PRO A 27 -19.65 21.85 -2.93
C PRO A 27 -18.25 22.41 -3.16
N THR A 28 -17.23 21.76 -2.57
CA THR A 28 -15.84 22.14 -2.73
C THR A 28 -15.21 21.44 -3.94
N ILE A 29 -14.35 22.14 -4.68
CA ILE A 29 -13.68 21.61 -5.87
C ILE A 29 -12.47 20.74 -5.53
N TRP A 30 -11.92 20.87 -4.32
CA TRP A 30 -10.65 20.26 -3.91
C TRP A 30 -10.80 19.02 -2.99
N ALA A 31 -11.91 18.92 -2.26
CA ALA A 31 -12.04 17.90 -1.20
C ALA A 31 -12.06 16.48 -1.75
N HIS A 32 -12.59 16.27 -2.95
CA HIS A 32 -12.60 14.96 -3.60
C HIS A 32 -11.17 14.46 -3.85
N GLU A 33 -10.32 15.25 -4.47
CA GLU A 33 -8.95 14.88 -4.78
C GLU A 33 -8.08 14.77 -3.54
N MET A 34 -8.24 15.68 -2.57
CA MET A 34 -7.56 15.57 -1.28
C MET A 34 -7.94 14.29 -0.54
N SER A 35 -9.21 13.89 -0.56
CA SER A 35 -9.64 12.63 0.07
C SER A 35 -9.03 11.41 -0.63
N MET A 36 -8.94 11.40 -1.95
CA MET A 36 -8.27 10.34 -2.71
C MET A 36 -6.77 10.28 -2.39
N MET A 37 -6.07 11.43 -2.37
CA MET A 37 -4.64 11.49 -2.04
C MET A 37 -4.37 10.99 -0.61
N LEU A 38 -5.16 11.42 0.37
CA LEU A 38 -5.08 10.95 1.76
C LEU A 38 -5.39 9.46 1.87
N GLY A 39 -6.40 8.96 1.14
CA GLY A 39 -6.74 7.55 1.08
C GLY A 39 -5.58 6.70 0.57
N VAL A 40 -4.97 7.08 -0.56
CA VAL A 40 -3.79 6.41 -1.12
C VAL A 40 -2.62 6.42 -0.14
N PHE A 41 -2.35 7.57 0.50
CA PHE A 41 -1.31 7.69 1.52
C PHE A 41 -1.53 6.72 2.70
N VAL A 42 -2.74 6.69 3.25
CA VAL A 42 -3.10 5.80 4.37
C VAL A 42 -2.97 4.33 3.97
N VAL A 43 -3.43 3.96 2.77
CA VAL A 43 -3.36 2.58 2.27
C VAL A 43 -1.90 2.17 2.06
N CYS A 44 -1.07 2.98 1.40
CA CYS A 44 0.32 2.65 1.12
C CYS A 44 1.16 2.45 2.40
N ILE A 45 0.98 3.33 3.40
CA ILE A 45 1.65 3.18 4.69
C ILE A 45 1.05 2.01 5.49
N GLY A 46 -0.29 1.82 5.40
CA GLY A 46 -1.01 0.75 6.06
C GLY A 46 -0.54 -0.63 5.61
N TRP A 47 -0.33 -0.85 4.33
CA TRP A 47 0.15 -2.13 3.78
C TRP A 47 1.49 -2.57 4.40
N SER A 48 2.46 -1.67 4.46
CA SER A 48 3.75 -1.96 5.07
C SER A 48 3.62 -2.31 6.56
N PHE A 49 2.72 -1.62 7.28
CA PHE A 49 2.50 -1.88 8.71
C PHE A 49 1.77 -3.20 8.99
N VAL A 50 0.75 -3.53 8.18
CA VAL A 50 0.00 -4.80 8.31
C VAL A 50 0.92 -5.98 8.00
N HIS A 51 1.77 -5.84 7.00
CA HIS A 51 2.75 -6.89 6.65
C HIS A 51 3.76 -7.10 7.77
N LEU A 52 4.29 -6.03 8.36
CA LEU A 52 5.20 -6.11 9.52
C LEU A 52 4.62 -6.88 10.71
N LYS A 53 3.30 -6.80 10.93
CA LYS A 53 2.62 -7.50 12.02
C LYS A 53 2.12 -8.91 11.66
N HIS A 54 2.55 -9.47 10.53
CA HIS A 54 2.05 -10.75 10.01
C HIS A 54 0.51 -10.82 9.89
N GLY A 55 -0.13 -9.65 9.73
CA GLY A 55 -1.58 -9.48 9.68
C GLY A 55 -2.22 -9.86 8.35
N HIS A 56 -1.48 -10.48 7.42
CA HIS A 56 -2.09 -10.98 6.19
C HIS A 56 -3.00 -12.17 6.49
N VAL A 57 -4.18 -12.13 5.89
CA VAL A 57 -5.13 -13.23 5.94
C VAL A 57 -4.48 -14.46 5.32
N ARG A 58 -4.11 -15.41 6.17
CA ARG A 58 -3.66 -16.75 5.74
C ARG A 58 -4.88 -17.66 5.70
N VAL A 59 -4.91 -18.56 4.74
CA VAL A 59 -5.97 -19.59 4.70
C VAL A 59 -5.61 -20.66 5.74
N ASP A 60 -5.95 -20.40 7.00
CA ASP A 60 -5.57 -21.21 8.15
C ASP A 60 -5.97 -22.68 8.04
N VAL A 61 -7.03 -22.97 7.28
CA VAL A 61 -7.54 -24.34 7.08
C VAL A 61 -6.49 -25.25 6.43
N PHE A 62 -5.73 -24.77 5.45
CA PHE A 62 -4.63 -25.53 4.83
C PHE A 62 -3.37 -25.50 5.68
N TYR A 63 -3.05 -24.35 6.25
CA TYR A 63 -1.86 -24.17 7.09
C TYR A 63 -1.93 -24.99 8.38
N ALA A 64 -3.11 -25.18 9.00
CA ALA A 64 -3.26 -25.95 10.24
C ALA A 64 -2.82 -27.42 10.08
N ARG A 65 -2.92 -27.99 8.88
CA ARG A 65 -2.56 -29.38 8.57
C ARG A 65 -1.11 -29.56 8.10
N MET A 66 -0.38 -28.47 7.84
CA MET A 66 0.99 -28.53 7.33
C MET A 66 2.02 -28.50 8.44
N SER A 67 3.14 -29.23 8.25
CA SER A 67 4.29 -29.15 9.13
C SER A 67 4.92 -27.73 9.09
N PRO A 68 5.64 -27.28 10.14
CA PRO A 68 6.28 -25.95 10.14
C PRO A 68 7.20 -25.72 8.93
N ARG A 69 7.92 -26.76 8.48
CA ARG A 69 8.75 -26.70 7.26
C ARG A 69 7.91 -26.59 5.99
N GLY A 70 6.79 -27.33 5.91
CA GLY A 70 5.88 -27.26 4.76
C GLY A 70 5.28 -25.87 4.59
N ARG A 71 4.91 -25.20 5.68
CA ARG A 71 4.43 -23.81 5.67
C ARG A 71 5.46 -22.85 5.09
N ALA A 72 6.70 -22.92 5.58
CA ALA A 72 7.78 -22.06 5.11
C ALA A 72 8.12 -22.27 3.62
N ILE A 73 8.09 -23.51 3.13
CA ILE A 73 8.28 -23.82 1.71
C ILE A 73 7.16 -23.23 0.85
N THR A 74 5.92 -23.35 1.31
CA THR A 74 4.76 -22.77 0.61
C THR A 74 4.85 -21.24 0.56
N ASP A 75 5.21 -20.60 1.68
CA ASP A 75 5.39 -19.14 1.75
C ASP A 75 6.50 -18.67 0.80
N ILE A 76 7.64 -19.37 0.75
CA ILE A 76 8.74 -19.11 -0.19
C ILE A 76 8.28 -19.26 -1.65
N ALA A 77 7.56 -20.32 -1.97
CA ALA A 77 7.06 -20.55 -3.34
C ALA A 77 6.06 -19.47 -3.75
N CYS A 78 5.10 -19.12 -2.89
CA CYS A 78 4.13 -18.05 -3.15
C CYS A 78 4.81 -16.68 -3.30
N PHE A 79 5.82 -16.40 -2.50
CA PHE A 79 6.60 -15.17 -2.61
C PHE A 79 7.28 -15.06 -3.98
N LEU A 80 7.99 -16.12 -4.42
CA LEU A 80 8.76 -16.09 -5.66
C LEU A 80 7.86 -16.10 -6.91
N VAL A 81 6.76 -16.87 -6.91
CA VAL A 81 5.93 -17.09 -8.09
C VAL A 81 4.90 -15.97 -8.28
N PHE A 82 4.31 -15.48 -7.18
CA PHE A 82 3.20 -14.52 -7.27
C PHE A 82 3.60 -13.13 -6.75
N PHE A 83 4.14 -13.04 -5.54
CA PHE A 83 4.36 -11.76 -4.89
C PHE A 83 5.47 -10.95 -5.57
N LEU A 84 6.62 -11.55 -5.81
CA LEU A 84 7.77 -10.86 -6.37
C LEU A 84 7.54 -10.38 -7.81
N PRO A 85 7.07 -11.21 -8.77
CA PRO A 85 6.85 -10.74 -10.14
C PRO A 85 5.73 -9.69 -10.21
N LEU A 86 4.66 -9.86 -9.43
CA LEU A 86 3.57 -8.88 -9.36
C LEU A 86 4.09 -7.52 -8.89
N LEU A 87 4.84 -7.48 -7.77
CA LEU A 87 5.37 -6.22 -7.25
C LEU A 87 6.40 -5.58 -8.16
N LEU A 88 7.26 -6.35 -8.82
CA LEU A 88 8.21 -5.80 -9.78
C LEU A 88 7.50 -5.10 -10.95
N VAL A 89 6.44 -5.72 -11.48
CA VAL A 89 5.63 -5.10 -12.55
C VAL A 89 4.95 -3.82 -12.04
N LEU A 90 4.37 -3.84 -10.84
CA LEU A 90 3.72 -2.67 -10.26
C LEU A 90 4.71 -1.53 -9.97
N ILE A 91 5.90 -1.84 -9.45
CA ILE A 91 6.95 -0.84 -9.20
C ILE A 91 7.44 -0.24 -10.52
N TYR A 92 7.67 -1.07 -11.54
CA TYR A 92 8.06 -0.58 -12.85
C TYR A 92 6.99 0.33 -13.47
N ALA A 93 5.73 -0.10 -13.45
CA ALA A 93 4.62 0.71 -13.97
C ALA A 93 4.45 2.03 -13.21
N SER A 94 4.47 1.97 -11.86
CA SER A 94 4.38 3.17 -11.01
C SER A 94 5.56 4.12 -11.21
N GLY A 95 6.77 3.57 -11.37
CA GLY A 95 7.97 4.35 -11.65
C GLY A 95 7.89 5.07 -13.01
N LYS A 96 7.42 4.36 -14.05
CA LYS A 96 7.18 4.95 -15.36
C LYS A 96 6.15 6.08 -15.30
N MET A 97 5.02 5.85 -14.64
CA MET A 97 3.99 6.87 -14.47
C MET A 97 4.48 8.09 -13.68
N ALA A 98 5.30 7.88 -12.64
CA ALA A 98 5.89 8.97 -11.87
C ALA A 98 6.89 9.79 -12.72
N TRP A 99 7.67 9.10 -13.56
CA TRP A 99 8.61 9.74 -14.48
C TRP A 99 7.89 10.56 -15.55
N GLU A 100 6.83 10.03 -16.15
CA GLU A 100 5.99 10.75 -17.11
C GLU A 100 5.34 11.98 -16.48
N ALA A 101 4.82 11.87 -15.24
CA ALA A 101 4.25 13.01 -14.53
C ALA A 101 5.27 14.11 -14.24
N TYR A 102 6.54 13.74 -14.02
CA TYR A 102 7.62 14.71 -13.86
C TYR A 102 8.01 15.41 -15.16
N LEU A 103 8.07 14.66 -16.28
CA LEU A 103 8.47 15.21 -17.58
C LEU A 103 7.42 16.13 -18.20
N PHE A 104 6.14 15.81 -18.00
CA PHE A 104 5.03 16.51 -18.67
C PHE A 104 4.24 17.42 -17.73
N ASP A 105 4.72 17.64 -16.50
CA ASP A 105 4.00 18.42 -15.46
C ASP A 105 2.52 18.03 -15.37
N GLU A 106 2.27 16.71 -15.38
CA GLU A 106 0.92 16.16 -15.47
C GLU A 106 0.08 16.52 -14.24
N VAL A 107 -1.15 17.00 -14.51
CA VAL A 107 -2.13 17.33 -13.48
C VAL A 107 -3.28 16.33 -13.46
N LEU A 108 -3.89 16.15 -12.30
CA LEU A 108 -5.09 15.30 -12.17
C LEU A 108 -6.28 16.09 -12.73
N MET A 109 -6.96 15.51 -13.73
CA MET A 109 -8.12 16.14 -14.40
C MET A 109 -9.45 15.62 -13.85
N THR A 110 -9.46 15.14 -12.61
CA THR A 110 -10.68 14.57 -12.00
C THR A 110 -11.62 15.65 -11.48
N SER A 111 -11.11 16.81 -11.13
CA SER A 111 -11.88 17.99 -10.71
C SER A 111 -11.32 19.26 -11.33
N PHE A 112 -11.99 20.38 -11.09
CA PHE A 112 -11.53 21.71 -11.55
C PHE A 112 -10.38 22.29 -10.72
N TRP A 113 -9.82 21.55 -9.76
CA TRP A 113 -8.68 22.00 -8.94
C TRP A 113 -7.32 21.73 -9.60
N TYR A 114 -7.23 20.71 -10.47
CA TYR A 114 -6.03 20.35 -11.23
C TYR A 114 -4.74 20.23 -10.39
N PRO A 115 -4.70 19.46 -9.31
CA PRO A 115 -3.47 19.31 -8.53
C PRO A 115 -2.41 18.52 -9.31
N PRO A 116 -1.10 18.73 -9.03
CA PRO A 116 -0.04 17.98 -9.68
C PRO A 116 -0.16 16.48 -9.39
N ALA A 117 0.00 15.63 -10.41
CA ALA A 117 -0.10 14.17 -10.28
C ALA A 117 1.15 13.55 -9.65
N LEU A 118 2.30 14.22 -9.70
CA LEU A 118 3.59 13.73 -9.23
C LEU A 118 3.58 13.29 -7.76
N PRO A 119 3.07 14.07 -6.77
CA PRO A 119 3.14 13.69 -5.37
C PRO A 119 2.43 12.37 -5.06
N ILE A 120 1.23 12.17 -5.63
CA ILE A 120 0.47 10.93 -5.38
C ILE A 120 1.17 9.71 -6.01
N ARG A 121 1.75 9.86 -7.20
CA ARG A 121 2.48 8.78 -7.88
C ARG A 121 3.75 8.40 -7.13
N LEU A 122 4.47 9.38 -6.55
CA LEU A 122 5.63 9.12 -5.70
C LEU A 122 5.23 8.38 -4.40
N VAL A 123 4.12 8.75 -3.78
CA VAL A 123 3.61 8.05 -2.59
C VAL A 123 3.32 6.59 -2.90
N VAL A 124 2.68 6.30 -4.03
CA VAL A 124 2.41 4.91 -4.47
C VAL A 124 3.72 4.16 -4.70
N LEU A 125 4.67 4.75 -5.42
CA LEU A 125 5.97 4.13 -5.69
C LEU A 125 6.74 3.81 -4.40
N ILE A 126 6.83 4.76 -3.46
CA ILE A 126 7.48 4.57 -2.16
C ILE A 126 6.75 3.48 -1.36
N GLY A 127 5.41 3.48 -1.36
CA GLY A 127 4.60 2.46 -0.71
C GLY A 127 4.88 1.05 -1.24
N LEU A 128 4.94 0.88 -2.57
CA LEU A 128 5.27 -0.40 -3.20
C LEU A 128 6.70 -0.84 -2.91
N CYS A 129 7.66 0.08 -2.92
CA CYS A 129 9.06 -0.23 -2.57
C CYS A 129 9.19 -0.67 -1.11
N THR A 130 8.54 0.02 -0.17
CA THR A 130 8.56 -0.38 1.24
C THR A 130 7.86 -1.72 1.48
N PHE A 131 6.79 -1.99 0.73
CA PHE A 131 6.10 -3.27 0.78
C PHE A 131 6.96 -4.42 0.24
N LEU A 132 7.71 -4.19 -0.84
CA LEU A 132 8.66 -5.17 -1.38
C LEU A 132 9.80 -5.46 -0.39
N LEU A 133 10.38 -4.42 0.24
CA LEU A 133 11.44 -4.59 1.24
C LEU A 133 10.94 -5.43 2.44
N GLN A 134 9.70 -5.21 2.87
CA GLN A 134 9.10 -6.01 3.94
C GLN A 134 8.90 -7.47 3.50
N GLY A 135 8.44 -7.69 2.26
CA GLY A 135 8.32 -9.04 1.69
C GLY A 135 9.65 -9.78 1.64
N PHE A 136 10.75 -9.11 1.28
CA PHE A 136 12.10 -9.68 1.34
C PHE A 136 12.53 -10.02 2.76
N ALA A 137 12.19 -9.20 3.76
CA ALA A 137 12.49 -9.49 5.15
C ALA A 137 11.79 -10.78 5.63
N ASP A 138 10.52 -10.97 5.26
CA ASP A 138 9.79 -12.19 5.61
C ASP A 138 10.32 -13.42 4.83
N PHE A 139 10.62 -13.25 3.54
CA PHE A 139 11.25 -14.30 2.74
C PHE A 139 12.57 -14.79 3.37
N THR A 140 13.44 -13.89 3.82
CA THR A 140 14.71 -14.29 4.46
C THR A 140 14.48 -15.03 5.79
N ARG A 141 13.47 -14.65 6.55
CA ARG A 141 13.07 -15.37 7.77
C ARG A 141 12.57 -16.79 7.48
N ASP A 142 11.75 -16.95 6.43
CA ASP A 142 11.21 -18.24 6.04
C ASP A 142 12.30 -19.17 5.48
N VAL A 143 13.23 -18.66 4.69
CA VAL A 143 14.41 -19.40 4.23
C VAL A 143 15.25 -19.88 5.44
N TYR A 144 15.47 -19.01 6.42
CA TYR A 144 16.21 -19.37 7.63
C TYR A 144 15.50 -20.47 8.45
N ARG A 145 14.17 -20.42 8.57
CA ARG A 145 13.37 -21.48 9.21
C ARG A 145 13.51 -22.82 8.51
N VAL A 146 13.54 -22.84 7.19
CA VAL A 146 13.73 -24.08 6.41
C VAL A 146 15.11 -24.67 6.64
N VAL A 147 16.16 -23.83 6.61
CA VAL A 147 17.56 -24.28 6.67
C VAL A 147 17.97 -24.69 8.08
N LYS A 148 17.64 -23.92 9.11
CA LYS A 148 18.08 -24.17 10.49
C LYS A 148 17.04 -24.90 11.35
N GLY A 149 15.79 -25.01 10.91
CA GLY A 149 14.71 -25.63 11.69
C GLY A 149 14.34 -24.90 12.98
N ALA A 150 14.83 -23.66 13.17
CA ALA A 150 14.59 -22.83 14.34
C ALA A 150 13.77 -21.58 13.94
N ALA A 151 12.80 -21.20 14.78
CA ALA A 151 12.15 -19.90 14.66
C ALA A 151 13.12 -18.81 15.13
N ILE A 152 13.21 -17.72 14.37
CA ILE A 152 13.78 -16.46 14.87
C ILE A 152 12.59 -15.69 15.44
N ASP A 153 12.60 -15.45 16.74
CA ASP A 153 11.65 -14.57 17.43
C ASP A 153 11.89 -13.10 17.04
#